data_7cb318780255d6f87342d488e229855b
#
_entry.id   7cb318780255d6f87342d488e229855b
#
_cell.length_a   1.000
_cell.length_b   1.000
_cell.length_c   1.000
_cell.angle_alpha   90.00
_cell.angle_beta   90.00
_cell.angle_gamma   90.00
#
_symmetry.space_group_name_H-M   'P 1'
#
loop_
_entity.id
_entity.type
_entity.pdbx_description
1 polymer ?
#
loop_
_entity_poly.entity_id
_entity_poly.type
_entity_poly.pdbx_seq_one_letter_code
_entity_poly.pdbx_strand_id
1 'polypeptide(L)'
;MLNDRRLAQRALRRPDHPSPMVDRPGLRKILSWNLLRRTGANVAVLATLIEREKPDLVLMQEATKEIAGLKDRLGGDYAWAPLPGRIHGPALWSPTPFLAPPIIVELPSGAMFDRVCQILDLGGFGVANVHLSHGQMLNRRQLRRIAENLPDCAAVIGDYNLVGPPMLAGFRDVGPRLPTHAMARLVPLRLDRCLVRGLTCHASAVLPRGPSDHRPIIVHLAPTPLQARRPDRDATRSSFDRFAMRISASLRGRARRP
;
A
#
# COMPACT_ATOMS: atom_id res chain seq x y z
N MET A 1 -43.72 -3.22 -27.06
CA MET A 1 -42.35 -3.46 -27.62
C MET A 1 -41.52 -2.17 -27.73
N LEU A 2 -41.46 -1.36 -26.66
CA LEU A 2 -40.73 -0.05 -26.71
C LEU A 2 -39.83 0.18 -25.48
N ASN A 3 -39.60 -0.82 -24.64
CA ASN A 3 -38.79 -0.65 -23.41
C ASN A 3 -37.41 -1.32 -23.42
N ASP A 4 -37.06 -2.12 -24.44
CA ASP A 4 -35.78 -2.86 -24.46
C ASP A 4 -34.60 -2.08 -25.06
N ARG A 5 -34.85 -0.99 -25.78
CA ARG A 5 -33.76 -0.21 -26.41
C ARG A 5 -33.05 0.75 -25.45
N ARG A 6 -33.64 1.11 -24.32
CA ARG A 6 -33.01 2.01 -23.34
C ARG A 6 -32.07 1.33 -22.35
N LEU A 7 -32.18 0.02 -22.16
CA LEU A 7 -31.28 -0.76 -21.30
C LEU A 7 -29.99 -1.14 -22.01
N ALA A 8 -30.01 -1.34 -23.33
CA ALA A 8 -28.81 -1.69 -24.10
C ALA A 8 -27.84 -0.50 -24.30
N GLN A 9 -28.28 0.75 -24.21
CA GLN A 9 -27.41 1.92 -24.36
C GLN A 9 -26.66 2.32 -23.09
N ARG A 10 -26.99 1.73 -21.93
CA ARG A 10 -26.27 2.00 -20.66
C ARG A 10 -25.03 1.15 -20.44
N ALA A 11 -24.83 0.13 -21.26
CA ALA A 11 -23.73 -0.85 -21.12
C ALA A 11 -22.44 -0.49 -21.89
N LEU A 12 -22.43 0.60 -22.68
CA LEU A 12 -21.29 1.02 -23.52
C LEU A 12 -20.70 2.37 -23.09
N ARG A 13 -20.68 2.69 -21.79
CA ARG A 13 -19.71 3.68 -21.33
C ARG A 13 -18.34 3.00 -21.36
N ARG A 14 -17.53 3.35 -22.37
CA ARG A 14 -16.09 3.09 -22.37
C ARG A 14 -15.55 3.54 -21.00
N PRO A 15 -14.66 2.76 -20.35
CA PRO A 15 -13.93 3.29 -19.22
C PRO A 15 -13.25 4.58 -19.68
N ASP A 16 -13.51 5.68 -18.97
CA ASP A 16 -12.85 6.95 -19.21
C ASP A 16 -11.35 6.69 -19.30
N HIS A 17 -10.77 6.93 -20.47
CA HIS A 17 -9.32 6.98 -20.59
C HIS A 17 -8.88 8.09 -19.63
N PRO A 18 -7.99 7.79 -18.67
CA PRO A 18 -7.45 8.84 -17.81
C PRO A 18 -6.86 9.91 -18.73
N SER A 19 -7.28 11.14 -18.55
CA SER A 19 -6.67 12.31 -19.18
C SER A 19 -5.15 12.22 -19.03
N PRO A 20 -4.34 12.66 -20.02
CA PRO A 20 -2.89 12.61 -19.93
C PRO A 20 -2.48 13.23 -18.58
N MET A 21 -1.79 12.44 -17.76
CA MET A 21 -1.34 12.90 -16.44
C MET A 21 -0.31 13.99 -16.68
N VAL A 22 -0.68 15.21 -16.37
CA VAL A 22 0.23 16.36 -16.31
C VAL A 22 1.32 15.99 -15.30
N ASP A 23 2.57 16.21 -15.69
CA ASP A 23 3.73 15.99 -14.82
C ASP A 23 3.60 16.90 -13.58
N ARG A 24 3.18 16.32 -12.46
CA ARG A 24 2.94 17.05 -11.20
C ARG A 24 4.08 16.73 -10.25
N PRO A 25 4.81 17.75 -9.76
CA PRO A 25 5.88 17.52 -8.78
C PRO A 25 5.38 16.70 -7.58
N GLY A 26 6.10 15.62 -7.25
CA GLY A 26 5.77 14.76 -6.11
C GLY A 26 4.63 13.74 -6.34
N LEU A 27 4.05 13.68 -7.56
CA LEU A 27 3.10 12.63 -7.89
C LEU A 27 3.82 11.27 -7.96
N ARG A 28 3.25 10.26 -7.30
CA ARG A 28 3.77 8.88 -7.30
C ARG A 28 2.68 7.90 -7.72
N LYS A 29 2.99 7.04 -8.67
CA LYS A 29 2.19 5.89 -9.08
C LYS A 29 2.60 4.69 -8.25
N ILE A 30 1.73 4.21 -7.37
CA ILE A 30 2.01 3.11 -6.45
C ILE A 30 1.13 1.93 -6.80
N LEU A 31 1.75 0.77 -7.01
CA LEU A 31 1.09 -0.51 -7.23
C LEU A 31 1.14 -1.32 -5.94
N SER A 32 0.02 -1.93 -5.52
CA SER A 32 -0.01 -2.85 -4.39
C SER A 32 -0.68 -4.17 -4.78
N TRP A 33 -0.08 -5.29 -4.35
CA TRP A 33 -0.58 -6.62 -4.66
C TRP A 33 -0.21 -7.67 -3.61
N ASN A 34 -1.20 -8.37 -3.07
CA ASN A 34 -0.99 -9.61 -2.33
C ASN A 34 -0.72 -10.73 -3.34
N LEU A 35 0.49 -11.33 -3.27
CA LEU A 35 1.02 -12.26 -4.28
C LEU A 35 0.52 -13.69 -4.12
N LEU A 36 -0.15 -14.04 -3.01
CA LEU A 36 -0.55 -15.42 -2.67
C LEU A 36 0.66 -16.37 -2.63
N ARG A 37 1.72 -15.99 -1.93
CA ARG A 37 2.91 -16.81 -1.66
C ARG A 37 3.40 -17.61 -2.89
N ARG A 38 3.50 -18.95 -2.70
CA ARG A 38 4.08 -19.89 -3.69
C ARG A 38 3.19 -20.18 -4.88
N THR A 39 1.87 -20.01 -4.74
CA THR A 39 0.87 -20.43 -5.75
C THR A 39 0.36 -19.29 -6.61
N GLY A 40 0.70 -18.06 -6.25
CA GLY A 40 0.22 -16.85 -6.94
C GLY A 40 1.24 -16.25 -7.91
N ALA A 41 1.45 -14.94 -7.80
CA ALA A 41 2.31 -14.20 -8.71
C ALA A 41 3.80 -14.48 -8.45
N ASN A 42 4.53 -14.84 -9.50
CA ASN A 42 5.98 -15.02 -9.50
C ASN A 42 6.70 -13.81 -10.12
N VAL A 43 8.04 -13.86 -10.16
CA VAL A 43 8.90 -12.80 -10.72
C VAL A 43 8.52 -12.44 -12.15
N ALA A 44 8.24 -13.41 -13.01
CA ALA A 44 7.93 -13.16 -14.44
C ALA A 44 6.61 -12.40 -14.59
N VAL A 45 5.57 -12.79 -13.86
CA VAL A 45 4.26 -12.12 -13.84
C VAL A 45 4.38 -10.70 -13.29
N LEU A 46 5.13 -10.53 -12.19
CA LEU A 46 5.37 -9.20 -11.61
C LEU A 46 6.15 -8.29 -12.55
N ALA A 47 7.22 -8.79 -13.18
CA ALA A 47 8.02 -8.02 -14.11
C ALA A 47 7.17 -7.52 -15.30
N THR A 48 6.37 -8.40 -15.92
CA THR A 48 5.46 -8.02 -17.00
C THR A 48 4.44 -6.95 -16.55
N LEU A 49 3.91 -7.07 -15.33
CA LEU A 49 3.00 -6.07 -14.77
C LEU A 49 3.70 -4.73 -14.55
N ILE A 50 4.91 -4.75 -13.98
CA ILE A 50 5.72 -3.55 -13.72
C ILE A 50 6.10 -2.85 -15.02
N GLU A 51 6.55 -3.58 -16.04
CA GLU A 51 6.91 -3.05 -17.36
C GLU A 51 5.72 -2.37 -18.04
N ARG A 52 4.52 -2.94 -17.91
CA ARG A 52 3.29 -2.38 -18.46
C ARG A 52 2.83 -1.15 -17.70
N GLU A 53 2.77 -1.23 -16.38
CA GLU A 53 2.19 -0.17 -15.55
C GLU A 53 3.17 0.94 -15.19
N LYS A 54 4.48 0.67 -15.21
CA LYS A 54 5.56 1.60 -14.88
C LYS A 54 5.30 2.33 -13.54
N PRO A 55 5.15 1.61 -12.43
CA PRO A 55 4.95 2.23 -11.13
C PRO A 55 6.26 2.81 -10.58
N ASP A 56 6.16 3.88 -9.77
CA ASP A 56 7.30 4.43 -9.01
C ASP A 56 7.63 3.56 -7.77
N LEU A 57 6.65 2.79 -7.28
CA LEU A 57 6.78 1.91 -6.13
C LEU A 57 5.83 0.73 -6.24
N VAL A 58 6.32 -0.46 -5.92
CA VAL A 58 5.51 -1.69 -5.80
C VAL A 58 5.52 -2.16 -4.35
N LEU A 59 4.33 -2.33 -3.79
CA LEU A 59 4.08 -2.86 -2.46
C LEU A 59 3.55 -4.28 -2.60
N MET A 60 4.26 -5.25 -2.06
CA MET A 60 3.90 -6.67 -2.18
C MET A 60 3.60 -7.23 -0.80
N GLN A 61 2.52 -7.99 -0.69
CA GLN A 61 2.22 -8.80 0.47
C GLN A 61 2.40 -10.28 0.10
N GLU A 62 2.70 -11.11 1.08
CA GLU A 62 3.02 -12.53 0.92
C GLU A 62 4.19 -12.81 -0.05
N ALA A 63 5.10 -11.86 -0.24
CA ALA A 63 6.30 -12.08 -1.04
C ALA A 63 7.20 -13.13 -0.39
N THR A 64 7.74 -14.03 -1.20
CA THR A 64 8.72 -15.04 -0.79
C THR A 64 10.14 -14.61 -1.21
N LYS A 65 11.17 -15.36 -0.78
CA LYS A 65 12.56 -15.05 -1.09
C LYS A 65 12.82 -14.94 -2.61
N GLU A 66 12.13 -15.75 -3.38
CA GLU A 66 12.29 -15.83 -4.85
C GLU A 66 11.93 -14.51 -5.56
N ILE A 67 11.06 -13.71 -4.94
CA ILE A 67 10.64 -12.40 -5.51
C ILE A 67 11.81 -11.42 -5.58
N ALA A 68 12.89 -11.62 -4.82
CA ALA A 68 14.11 -10.84 -4.94
C ALA A 68 14.71 -10.86 -6.37
N GLY A 69 14.43 -11.90 -7.16
CA GLY A 69 14.79 -11.97 -8.58
C GLY A 69 14.21 -10.84 -9.46
N LEU A 70 13.29 -10.02 -8.94
CA LEU A 70 12.89 -8.77 -9.61
C LEU A 70 14.05 -7.81 -9.80
N LYS A 71 14.96 -7.72 -8.82
CA LYS A 71 16.15 -6.86 -8.89
C LYS A 71 17.08 -7.31 -10.03
N ASP A 72 17.26 -8.62 -10.20
CA ASP A 72 18.10 -9.18 -11.27
C ASP A 72 17.50 -8.95 -12.65
N ARG A 73 16.14 -8.95 -12.74
CA ARG A 73 15.41 -8.85 -14.00
C ARG A 73 15.17 -7.40 -14.46
N LEU A 74 14.83 -6.51 -13.55
CA LEU A 74 14.38 -5.13 -13.83
C LEU A 74 15.36 -4.07 -13.30
N GLY A 75 16.36 -4.46 -12.53
CA GLY A 75 17.15 -3.53 -11.74
C GLY A 75 16.34 -2.90 -10.62
N GLY A 76 16.76 -1.69 -10.22
CA GLY A 76 16.10 -0.96 -9.15
C GLY A 76 16.50 -1.42 -7.75
N ASP A 77 15.70 -1.07 -6.77
CA ASP A 77 15.93 -1.43 -5.37
C ASP A 77 14.81 -2.32 -4.83
N TYR A 78 15.17 -3.22 -3.91
CA TYR A 78 14.25 -4.23 -3.36
C TYR A 78 14.51 -4.42 -1.87
N ALA A 79 13.45 -4.46 -1.09
CA ALA A 79 13.52 -4.74 0.34
C ALA A 79 12.43 -5.74 0.75
N TRP A 80 12.82 -6.84 1.38
CA TRP A 80 11.93 -7.88 1.87
C TRP A 80 12.05 -8.03 3.38
N ALA A 81 10.91 -8.14 4.06
CA ALA A 81 10.81 -8.34 5.51
C ALA A 81 10.02 -9.62 5.80
N PRO A 82 10.69 -10.79 5.86
CA PRO A 82 10.00 -12.04 6.19
C PRO A 82 9.37 -11.97 7.57
N LEU A 83 8.18 -12.54 7.73
CA LEU A 83 7.55 -12.68 9.03
C LEU A 83 8.33 -13.69 9.88
N PRO A 84 8.42 -13.52 11.21
CA PRO A 84 9.11 -14.45 12.08
C PRO A 84 8.64 -15.90 11.88
N GLY A 85 9.59 -16.81 11.63
CA GLY A 85 9.31 -18.23 11.38
C GLY A 85 8.50 -18.54 10.11
N ARG A 86 8.39 -17.59 9.16
CA ARG A 86 7.64 -17.76 7.91
C ARG A 86 8.53 -17.58 6.68
N ILE A 87 8.12 -18.21 5.58
CA ILE A 87 8.81 -18.12 4.29
C ILE A 87 8.36 -16.90 3.46
N HIS A 88 7.46 -16.08 3.97
CA HIS A 88 6.85 -14.95 3.27
C HIS A 88 6.72 -13.74 4.19
N GLY A 89 6.59 -12.57 3.59
CA GLY A 89 6.40 -11.30 4.28
C GLY A 89 6.11 -10.16 3.31
N PRO A 90 6.00 -8.93 3.78
CA PRO A 90 5.91 -7.77 2.91
C PRO A 90 7.23 -7.54 2.17
N ALA A 91 7.14 -7.02 0.94
CA ALA A 91 8.29 -6.57 0.17
C ALA A 91 7.98 -5.29 -0.59
N LEU A 92 9.04 -4.55 -0.91
CA LEU A 92 9.02 -3.32 -1.69
C LEU A 92 9.94 -3.47 -2.90
N TRP A 93 9.56 -2.87 -4.03
CA TRP A 93 10.42 -2.66 -5.17
C TRP A 93 10.22 -1.26 -5.75
N SER A 94 11.31 -0.61 -6.18
CA SER A 94 11.30 0.69 -6.85
C SER A 94 12.28 0.67 -8.01
N PRO A 95 11.98 1.34 -9.15
CA PRO A 95 12.93 1.49 -10.26
C PRO A 95 14.17 2.34 -9.89
N THR A 96 14.07 3.14 -8.83
CA THR A 96 15.16 3.99 -8.31
C THR A 96 15.53 3.56 -6.89
N PRO A 97 16.79 3.81 -6.45
CA PRO A 97 17.19 3.52 -5.08
C PRO A 97 16.28 4.18 -4.04
N PHE A 98 16.04 3.48 -2.94
CA PHE A 98 15.34 4.06 -1.80
C PHE A 98 16.17 5.19 -1.18
N LEU A 99 15.52 6.27 -0.75
CA LEU A 99 16.18 7.39 -0.06
C LEU A 99 16.81 6.94 1.26
N ALA A 100 16.17 5.97 1.93
CA ALA A 100 16.66 5.30 3.12
C ALA A 100 16.04 3.89 3.18
N PRO A 101 16.68 2.93 3.87
CA PRO A 101 16.10 1.60 4.05
C PRO A 101 14.70 1.68 4.69
N PRO A 102 13.75 0.82 4.27
CA PRO A 102 12.42 0.77 4.87
C PRO A 102 12.49 0.44 6.36
N ILE A 103 11.66 1.10 7.14
CA ILE A 103 11.51 0.83 8.56
C ILE A 103 10.52 -0.33 8.74
N ILE A 104 10.91 -1.32 9.54
CA ILE A 104 10.05 -2.45 9.89
C ILE A 104 9.38 -2.16 11.23
N VAL A 105 8.07 -2.16 11.25
CA VAL A 105 7.25 -1.96 12.46
C VAL A 105 6.53 -3.26 12.79
N GLU A 106 6.83 -3.82 13.96
CA GLU A 106 6.07 -4.94 14.51
C GLU A 106 4.66 -4.48 14.89
N LEU A 107 3.66 -5.25 14.48
CA LEU A 107 2.26 -4.94 14.73
C LEU A 107 1.73 -5.78 15.90
N PRO A 108 0.71 -5.28 16.63
CA PRO A 108 0.05 -6.07 17.65
C PRO A 108 -0.36 -7.44 17.12
N SER A 109 0.07 -8.50 17.81
CA SER A 109 -0.16 -9.89 17.41
C SER A 109 -1.58 -10.34 17.72
N GLY A 110 -2.11 -11.23 16.86
CA GLY A 110 -3.29 -12.04 17.13
C GLY A 110 -2.89 -13.46 17.55
N ALA A 111 -3.90 -14.31 17.76
CA ALA A 111 -3.66 -15.71 18.16
C ALA A 111 -2.94 -16.57 17.11
N MET A 112 -2.95 -16.15 15.83
CA MET A 112 -2.48 -17.01 14.73
C MET A 112 -1.21 -16.51 14.04
N PHE A 113 -0.97 -15.21 13.93
CA PHE A 113 0.13 -14.69 13.12
C PHE A 113 0.69 -13.39 13.70
N ASP A 114 2.00 -13.31 13.78
CA ASP A 114 2.70 -12.05 13.89
C ASP A 114 2.65 -11.31 12.55
N ARG A 115 2.49 -10.00 12.61
CA ARG A 115 2.45 -9.13 11.43
C ARG A 115 3.47 -8.03 11.58
N VAL A 116 4.08 -7.68 10.47
CA VAL A 116 4.92 -6.47 10.36
C VAL A 116 4.40 -5.60 9.24
N CYS A 117 4.74 -4.31 9.32
CA CYS A 117 4.56 -3.40 8.20
C CYS A 117 5.91 -2.81 7.81
N GLN A 118 6.10 -2.52 6.52
CA GLN A 118 7.25 -1.76 6.02
C GLN A 118 6.82 -0.32 5.80
N ILE A 119 7.60 0.64 6.30
CA ILE A 119 7.37 2.05 6.04
C ILE A 119 8.55 2.60 5.25
N LEU A 120 8.25 3.21 4.09
CA LEU A 120 9.22 3.83 3.20
C LEU A 120 8.96 5.33 3.11
N ASP A 121 10.03 6.12 3.15
CA ASP A 121 10.01 7.54 2.83
C ASP A 121 10.20 7.78 1.33
N LEU A 122 9.28 8.52 0.70
CA LEU A 122 9.34 8.90 -0.71
C LEU A 122 9.82 10.34 -0.94
N GLY A 123 10.40 11.00 0.09
CA GLY A 123 10.91 12.35 0.01
C GLY A 123 9.86 13.46 0.11
N GLY A 124 8.60 13.12 0.23
CA GLY A 124 7.50 14.09 0.40
C GLY A 124 6.36 13.54 1.24
N PHE A 125 6.32 12.23 1.39
CA PHE A 125 5.36 11.53 2.25
C PHE A 125 5.84 10.10 2.54
N GLY A 126 5.34 9.54 3.64
CA GLY A 126 5.61 8.15 4.02
C GLY A 126 4.56 7.19 3.45
N VAL A 127 5.00 5.99 3.09
CA VAL A 127 4.10 4.90 2.64
C VAL A 127 4.30 3.67 3.50
N ALA A 128 3.22 3.16 4.08
CA ALA A 128 3.20 1.89 4.79
C ALA A 128 2.63 0.77 3.90
N ASN A 129 3.43 -0.28 3.67
CA ASN A 129 3.02 -1.53 3.06
C ASN A 129 2.45 -2.46 4.13
N VAL A 130 1.17 -2.82 4.03
CA VAL A 130 0.47 -3.56 5.09
C VAL A 130 -0.15 -4.86 4.59
N HIS A 131 -0.11 -5.88 5.46
CA HIS A 131 -0.92 -7.07 5.40
C HIS A 131 -1.49 -7.31 6.81
N LEU A 132 -2.69 -6.78 7.06
CA LEU A 132 -3.27 -6.77 8.40
C LEU A 132 -3.92 -8.10 8.75
N SER A 133 -4.17 -8.29 10.03
CA SER A 133 -4.88 -9.46 10.54
C SER A 133 -6.38 -9.35 10.34
N HIS A 134 -7.06 -10.50 10.29
CA HIS A 134 -8.51 -10.55 10.30
C HIS A 134 -9.09 -10.03 11.62
N GLY A 135 -10.33 -9.57 11.59
CA GLY A 135 -11.07 -9.10 12.75
C GLY A 135 -10.88 -7.60 13.04
N GLN A 136 -12.00 -6.91 13.24
CA GLN A 136 -12.02 -5.45 13.33
C GLN A 136 -11.20 -4.87 14.50
N MET A 137 -11.23 -5.51 15.66
CA MET A 137 -10.56 -4.99 16.86
C MET A 137 -9.02 -5.02 16.70
N LEU A 138 -8.47 -6.15 16.23
CA LEU A 138 -7.04 -6.29 16.02
C LEU A 138 -6.56 -5.39 14.88
N ASN A 139 -7.32 -5.35 13.77
CA ASN A 139 -7.06 -4.50 12.63
C ASN A 139 -6.95 -3.01 13.05
N ARG A 140 -7.88 -2.50 13.87
CA ARG A 140 -7.83 -1.13 14.42
C ARG A 140 -6.60 -0.89 15.31
N ARG A 141 -6.21 -1.86 16.12
CA ARG A 141 -4.99 -1.76 16.95
C ARG A 141 -3.74 -1.69 16.07
N GLN A 142 -3.67 -2.53 15.04
CA GLN A 142 -2.58 -2.53 14.07
C GLN A 142 -2.52 -1.21 13.30
N LEU A 143 -3.64 -0.70 12.79
CA LEU A 143 -3.71 0.59 12.10
C LEU A 143 -3.26 1.76 12.99
N ARG A 144 -3.65 1.80 14.26
CA ARG A 144 -3.16 2.83 15.21
C ARG A 144 -1.65 2.75 15.37
N ARG A 145 -1.10 1.53 15.57
CA ARG A 145 0.34 1.33 15.69
C ARG A 145 1.10 1.81 14.46
N ILE A 146 0.56 1.59 13.26
CA ILE A 146 1.12 2.09 12.00
C ILE A 146 1.08 3.62 11.97
N ALA A 147 -0.07 4.23 12.29
CA ALA A 147 -0.25 5.68 12.25
C ALA A 147 0.68 6.44 13.21
N GLU A 148 1.03 5.84 14.37
CA GLU A 148 2.01 6.37 15.33
C GLU A 148 3.43 6.45 14.75
N ASN A 149 3.73 5.64 13.73
CA ASN A 149 5.02 5.57 13.06
C ASN A 149 5.04 6.25 11.69
N LEU A 150 4.01 6.98 11.33
CA LEU A 150 3.89 7.68 10.05
C LEU A 150 3.99 9.20 10.20
N PRO A 151 4.60 9.90 9.22
CA PRO A 151 4.59 11.36 9.16
C PRO A 151 3.18 11.91 8.88
N ASP A 152 3.02 13.24 8.98
CA ASP A 152 1.73 13.91 8.74
C ASP A 152 1.19 13.72 7.32
N CYS A 153 2.08 13.63 6.32
CA CYS A 153 1.73 13.23 4.97
C CYS A 153 2.04 11.75 4.80
N ALA A 154 1.02 10.91 4.70
CA ALA A 154 1.24 9.48 4.64
C ALA A 154 0.13 8.72 3.93
N ALA A 155 0.50 7.55 3.40
CA ALA A 155 -0.41 6.53 2.88
C ALA A 155 -0.21 5.19 3.59
N VAL A 156 -1.30 4.46 3.83
CA VAL A 156 -1.31 3.07 4.29
C VAL A 156 -1.96 2.26 3.18
N ILE A 157 -1.22 1.36 2.55
CA ILE A 157 -1.67 0.65 1.34
C ILE A 157 -1.38 -0.84 1.49
N GLY A 158 -2.32 -1.68 1.06
CA GLY A 158 -2.14 -3.13 1.05
C GLY A 158 -3.42 -3.90 1.35
N ASP A 159 -3.24 -5.15 1.77
CA ASP A 159 -4.30 -6.04 2.17
C ASP A 159 -4.70 -5.81 3.63
N TYR A 160 -5.92 -5.32 3.80
CA TYR A 160 -6.47 -5.02 5.12
C TYR A 160 -7.14 -6.22 5.78
N ASN A 161 -7.44 -7.29 5.04
CA ASN A 161 -8.18 -8.45 5.53
C ASN A 161 -9.45 -8.05 6.30
N LEU A 162 -10.10 -6.96 5.88
CA LEU A 162 -11.23 -6.35 6.57
C LEU A 162 -12.41 -6.14 5.62
N VAL A 163 -13.52 -6.78 5.94
CA VAL A 163 -14.83 -6.47 5.35
C VAL A 163 -15.45 -5.30 6.12
N GLY A 164 -15.85 -4.26 5.41
CA GLY A 164 -16.35 -3.02 6.01
C GLY A 164 -15.31 -1.89 6.03
N PRO A 165 -15.65 -0.70 6.53
CA PRO A 165 -14.78 0.46 6.51
C PRO A 165 -13.62 0.33 7.52
N PRO A 166 -12.37 0.57 7.10
CA PRO A 166 -11.28 0.71 8.06
C PRO A 166 -11.46 2.01 8.84
N MET A 167 -11.27 1.95 10.16
CA MET A 167 -11.44 3.10 11.03
C MET A 167 -10.07 3.55 11.57
N LEU A 168 -9.52 4.60 10.96
CA LEU A 168 -8.29 5.24 11.39
C LEU A 168 -8.50 6.77 11.38
N ALA A 169 -8.46 7.37 12.57
CA ALA A 169 -8.63 8.82 12.71
C ALA A 169 -7.59 9.60 11.89
N GLY A 170 -8.03 10.67 11.26
CA GLY A 170 -7.18 11.52 10.42
C GLY A 170 -6.84 10.94 9.04
N PHE A 171 -7.28 9.72 8.71
CA PHE A 171 -7.08 9.11 7.40
C PHE A 171 -8.38 8.99 6.62
N ARG A 172 -8.26 9.05 5.31
CA ARG A 172 -9.35 8.90 4.32
C ARG A 172 -9.10 7.70 3.42
N ASP A 173 -10.09 6.84 3.19
CA ASP A 173 -10.00 5.75 2.21
C ASP A 173 -10.21 6.31 0.79
N VAL A 174 -9.13 6.30 0.00
CA VAL A 174 -9.07 6.76 -1.39
C VAL A 174 -8.81 5.64 -2.39
N GLY A 175 -8.64 4.42 -1.91
CA GLY A 175 -8.44 3.25 -2.75
C GLY A 175 -9.65 2.95 -3.64
N PRO A 176 -9.46 2.12 -4.68
CA PRO A 176 -10.53 1.79 -5.62
C PRO A 176 -11.70 1.09 -4.89
N ARG A 177 -12.92 1.30 -5.40
CA ARG A 177 -14.16 0.78 -4.77
C ARG A 177 -14.55 -0.61 -5.24
N LEU A 178 -13.94 -1.11 -6.31
CA LEU A 178 -14.22 -2.44 -6.87
C LEU A 178 -13.67 -3.55 -5.96
N PRO A 179 -14.27 -4.76 -6.00
CA PRO A 179 -13.73 -5.93 -5.32
C PRO A 179 -12.32 -6.26 -5.79
N THR A 180 -11.44 -6.57 -4.83
CA THR A 180 -10.03 -6.91 -5.08
C THR A 180 -9.73 -8.38 -4.80
N HIS A 181 -10.58 -9.06 -4.01
CA HIS A 181 -10.45 -10.47 -3.65
C HIS A 181 -11.72 -11.24 -3.99
N ALA A 182 -11.60 -12.52 -4.28
CA ALA A 182 -12.74 -13.42 -4.45
C ALA A 182 -12.60 -14.63 -3.54
N MET A 183 -13.25 -14.57 -2.39
CA MET A 183 -13.28 -15.68 -1.44
C MET A 183 -13.93 -16.91 -2.08
N ALA A 184 -13.21 -18.04 -2.09
CA ALA A 184 -13.61 -19.29 -2.75
C ALA A 184 -14.06 -19.08 -4.22
N ARG A 185 -13.56 -18.04 -4.90
CA ARG A 185 -13.94 -17.61 -6.25
C ARG A 185 -15.42 -17.21 -6.42
N LEU A 186 -16.19 -17.11 -5.34
CA LEU A 186 -17.62 -16.88 -5.37
C LEU A 186 -18.02 -15.52 -4.78
N VAL A 187 -17.44 -15.14 -3.64
CA VAL A 187 -17.83 -13.92 -2.93
C VAL A 187 -16.82 -12.80 -3.21
N PRO A 188 -17.23 -11.73 -3.94
CA PRO A 188 -16.34 -10.61 -4.22
C PRO A 188 -16.18 -9.74 -2.97
N LEU A 189 -14.94 -9.55 -2.51
CA LEU A 189 -14.60 -8.75 -1.34
C LEU A 189 -13.63 -7.62 -1.74
N ARG A 190 -13.77 -6.47 -1.09
CA ARG A 190 -12.81 -5.36 -1.20
C ARG A 190 -11.89 -5.40 0.02
N LEU A 191 -10.76 -6.10 -0.08
CA LEU A 191 -9.78 -6.25 1.00
C LEU A 191 -8.57 -5.33 0.85
N ASP A 192 -8.16 -5.06 -0.39
CA ASP A 192 -7.03 -4.16 -0.67
C ASP A 192 -7.51 -2.71 -0.70
N ARG A 193 -6.80 -1.84 0.04
CA ARG A 193 -7.21 -0.47 0.27
C ARG A 193 -6.03 0.50 0.26
N CYS A 194 -6.36 1.79 0.19
CA CYS A 194 -5.43 2.89 0.36
C CYS A 194 -6.05 3.94 1.28
N LEU A 195 -5.49 4.09 2.47
CA LEU A 195 -5.83 5.19 3.38
C LEU A 195 -4.77 6.28 3.27
N VAL A 196 -5.18 7.54 3.25
CA VAL A 196 -4.26 8.67 3.15
C VAL A 196 -4.53 9.74 4.19
N ARG A 197 -3.45 10.39 4.65
CA ARG A 197 -3.45 11.62 5.45
C ARG A 197 -2.54 12.64 4.76
N GLY A 198 -3.00 13.88 4.60
CA GLY A 198 -2.22 14.96 3.97
C GLY A 198 -1.89 14.75 2.49
N LEU A 199 -2.53 13.79 1.82
CA LEU A 199 -2.32 13.47 0.40
C LEU A 199 -3.61 13.61 -0.40
N THR A 200 -3.45 13.94 -1.68
CA THR A 200 -4.49 13.91 -2.71
C THR A 200 -4.30 12.67 -3.58
N CYS A 201 -5.37 11.91 -3.78
CA CYS A 201 -5.41 10.82 -4.75
C CYS A 201 -5.97 11.34 -6.06
N HIS A 202 -5.17 11.28 -7.12
CA HIS A 202 -5.53 11.76 -8.45
C HIS A 202 -6.19 10.68 -9.30
N ALA A 203 -5.85 9.42 -9.07
CA ALA A 203 -6.46 8.27 -9.72
C ALA A 203 -6.31 7.02 -8.86
N SER A 204 -7.25 6.10 -8.95
CA SER A 204 -7.13 4.75 -8.38
C SER A 204 -7.86 3.74 -9.27
N ALA A 205 -7.29 2.54 -9.39
CA ALA A 205 -7.86 1.47 -10.19
C ALA A 205 -7.58 0.10 -9.58
N VAL A 206 -8.46 -0.86 -9.86
CA VAL A 206 -8.21 -2.29 -9.68
C VAL A 206 -7.83 -2.85 -11.04
N LEU A 207 -6.66 -3.48 -11.13
CA LEU A 207 -6.15 -4.06 -12.36
C LEU A 207 -6.79 -5.44 -12.66
N PRO A 208 -6.64 -5.95 -13.88
CA PRO A 208 -7.06 -7.30 -14.22
C PRO A 208 -6.47 -8.34 -13.26
N ARG A 209 -7.21 -9.40 -13.03
CA ARG A 209 -6.77 -10.51 -12.19
C ARG A 209 -5.56 -11.22 -12.81
N GLY A 210 -4.55 -11.45 -12.01
CA GLY A 210 -3.42 -12.34 -12.29
C GLY A 210 -3.61 -13.73 -11.63
N PRO A 211 -2.52 -14.47 -11.39
CA PRO A 211 -2.59 -15.81 -10.79
C PRO A 211 -2.92 -15.78 -9.28
N SER A 212 -2.86 -14.60 -8.62
CA SER A 212 -3.27 -14.47 -7.22
C SER A 212 -4.79 -14.44 -7.06
N ASP A 213 -5.31 -14.80 -5.89
CA ASP A 213 -6.70 -14.60 -5.50
C ASP A 213 -7.03 -13.13 -5.23
N HIS A 214 -6.01 -12.28 -5.05
CA HIS A 214 -6.12 -10.83 -5.04
C HIS A 214 -5.87 -10.21 -6.42
N ARG A 215 -6.53 -9.08 -6.68
CA ARG A 215 -6.28 -8.24 -7.86
C ARG A 215 -5.35 -7.09 -7.45
N PRO A 216 -4.35 -6.75 -8.27
CA PRO A 216 -3.52 -5.59 -7.99
C PRO A 216 -4.34 -4.30 -7.94
N ILE A 217 -3.95 -3.36 -7.10
CA ILE A 217 -4.49 -2.00 -7.11
C ILE A 217 -3.39 -1.00 -7.48
N ILE A 218 -3.77 0.06 -8.18
CA ILE A 218 -2.92 1.21 -8.46
C ILE A 218 -3.56 2.46 -7.86
N VAL A 219 -2.73 3.32 -7.27
CA VAL A 219 -3.10 4.64 -6.78
C VAL A 219 -2.07 5.67 -7.22
N HIS A 220 -2.54 6.87 -7.57
CA HIS A 220 -1.70 8.02 -7.93
C HIS A 220 -1.83 9.06 -6.82
N LEU A 221 -0.78 9.24 -6.02
CA LEU A 221 -0.79 10.08 -4.83
C LEU A 221 0.21 11.23 -4.95
N ALA A 222 -0.19 12.40 -4.47
CA ALA A 222 0.70 13.55 -4.29
C ALA A 222 0.41 14.24 -2.95
N PRO A 223 1.39 14.92 -2.33
CA PRO A 223 1.14 15.79 -1.19
C PRO A 223 0.05 16.83 -1.52
N THR A 224 -0.88 17.04 -0.59
CA THR A 224 -1.87 18.10 -0.74
C THR A 224 -1.18 19.45 -0.58
N PRO A 225 -1.33 20.41 -1.52
CA PRO A 225 -0.73 21.72 -1.42
C PRO A 225 -1.04 22.42 -0.08
N LEU A 226 -0.07 23.13 0.49
CA LEU A 226 -0.20 23.82 1.79
C LEU A 226 -1.36 24.81 1.84
N GLN A 227 -1.73 25.43 0.72
CA GLN A 227 -2.88 26.33 0.62
C GLN A 227 -4.23 25.65 0.89
N ALA A 228 -4.32 24.32 0.74
CA ALA A 228 -5.51 23.53 1.05
C ALA A 228 -5.53 23.00 2.49
N ARG A 229 -4.44 23.19 3.25
CA ARG A 229 -4.36 22.79 4.66
C ARG A 229 -4.77 23.96 5.54
N ARG A 230 -5.78 23.80 6.38
CA ARG A 230 -6.02 24.74 7.48
C ARG A 230 -4.75 24.79 8.34
N PRO A 231 -4.27 26.01 8.73
CA PRO A 231 -3.05 26.12 9.51
C PRO A 231 -3.25 25.46 10.88
N ASP A 232 -2.53 24.39 11.12
CA ASP A 232 -2.33 23.89 12.48
C ASP A 232 -1.18 24.69 13.12
N ARG A 233 -1.43 25.29 14.28
CA ARG A 233 -0.61 26.36 14.86
C ARG A 233 0.77 25.96 15.43
N ASP A 234 1.21 24.68 15.27
CA ASP A 234 2.42 24.18 15.95
C ASP A 234 3.47 23.46 15.06
N ALA A 235 3.56 23.77 13.77
CA ALA A 235 4.48 23.10 12.85
C ALA A 235 5.79 23.84 12.66
N THR A 236 6.74 23.78 13.64
CA THR A 236 8.09 24.36 13.50
C THR A 236 9.24 23.34 13.44
N ARG A 237 8.96 22.04 13.27
CA ARG A 237 9.99 21.03 12.96
C ARG A 237 9.45 20.04 11.93
N SER A 238 10.30 19.67 10.93
CA SER A 238 9.99 18.64 9.96
C SER A 238 9.46 17.39 10.66
N SER A 239 8.31 16.87 10.24
CA SER A 239 7.70 15.67 10.84
C SER A 239 8.58 14.43 10.68
N PHE A 240 9.43 14.38 9.65
CA PHE A 240 10.42 13.33 9.44
C PHE A 240 11.59 13.39 10.43
N ASP A 241 12.08 14.58 10.82
CA ASP A 241 13.13 14.71 11.82
C ASP A 241 12.66 14.20 13.19
N ARG A 242 11.40 14.52 13.56
CA ARG A 242 10.77 13.98 14.78
C ARG A 242 10.57 12.47 14.71
N PHE A 243 10.24 11.95 13.55
CA PHE A 243 10.04 10.54 13.28
C PHE A 243 11.38 9.77 13.36
N ALA A 244 12.44 10.23 12.68
CA ALA A 244 13.77 9.65 12.72
C ALA A 244 14.38 9.66 14.14
N MET A 245 14.19 10.75 14.91
CA MET A 245 14.63 10.82 16.32
C MET A 245 13.90 9.81 17.22
N ARG A 246 12.60 9.60 17.06
CA ARG A 246 11.83 8.61 17.85
C ARG A 246 12.30 7.18 17.61
N ILE A 247 12.61 6.83 16.36
CA ILE A 247 13.09 5.50 16.01
C ILE A 247 14.51 5.27 16.54
N SER A 248 15.40 6.24 16.38
CA SER A 248 16.76 6.19 16.93
C SER A 248 16.78 6.03 18.45
N ALA A 249 15.82 6.63 19.14
CA ALA A 249 15.64 6.48 20.58
C ALA A 249 15.12 5.07 20.96
N SER A 250 14.17 4.51 20.19
CA SER A 250 13.63 3.17 20.40
C SER A 250 14.67 2.07 20.20
N LEU A 251 15.53 2.21 19.17
CA LEU A 251 16.60 1.25 18.91
C LEU A 251 17.70 1.28 19.97
N ARG A 252 18.04 2.46 20.50
CA ARG A 252 19.01 2.59 21.60
C ARG A 252 18.50 2.05 22.93
N GLY A 253 17.21 2.09 23.19
CA GLY A 253 16.60 1.52 24.41
C GLY A 253 16.62 -0.01 24.43
N ARG A 254 16.62 -0.70 23.28
CA ARG A 254 16.69 -2.17 23.19
C ARG A 254 18.12 -2.72 23.38
N ALA A 255 19.17 -1.93 23.06
CA ALA A 255 20.57 -2.35 23.23
C ALA A 255 21.10 -2.29 24.68
N ARG A 256 20.29 -1.87 25.65
CA ARG A 256 20.70 -1.70 27.07
C ARG A 256 19.90 -2.55 28.07
N ARG A 257 19.31 -3.66 27.66
CA ARG A 257 18.80 -4.64 28.63
C ARG A 257 19.69 -5.87 28.62
N PRO A 258 20.29 -6.22 29.80
CA PRO A 258 21.12 -7.41 29.94
C PRO A 258 20.31 -8.69 29.76
#